data_3305131a72c6b9d6cc71303c5536f799
#
_entry.id   3305131a72c6b9d6cc71303c5536f799
#
_cell.length_a   1.000
_cell.length_b   1.000
_cell.length_c   1.000
_cell.angle_alpha   90.00
_cell.angle_beta   90.00
_cell.angle_gamma   90.00
#
_symmetry.space_group_name_H-M   'P 1'
#
loop_
_entity.id
_entity.type
_entity.pdbx_description
1 polymer ?
#
loop_
_entity_poly.entity_id
_entity_poly.type
_entity_poly.pdbx_seq_one_letter_code
_entity_poly.pdbx_strand_id
1 'polypeptide(L)'
;MDVYEALYTTRAMRRVKPDPIPMDVQARILDAAVRAPTGGNAQNWRFLLVDDPAVRNALAPIYADCLSQLWGSIYADRVAAAEADPDAQESRDFVVMRASAQWTADHFAEVPLLLFGFAQHDTSGGSIYPAIWSAMIAARAEGVGSSLTSVMFFRYDEVLEILGVPKDEGWNMACCIPMGYPTGKWGVAGRAPVETVSYRNQWGAPVGFEVPAPLWSAQA
;
A
#
# COMPACT_ATOMS: atom_id res chain seq x y z
N MET A 1 -1.95 -18.39 10.62
CA MET A 1 -1.50 -17.04 11.03
C MET A 1 -2.55 -16.46 11.95
N ASP A 2 -2.16 -15.95 13.11
CA ASP A 2 -3.08 -15.21 13.97
C ASP A 2 -3.20 -13.73 13.54
N VAL A 3 -4.15 -13.00 14.16
CA VAL A 3 -4.41 -11.60 13.79
C VAL A 3 -3.24 -10.68 14.13
N TYR A 4 -2.53 -10.92 15.24
CA TYR A 4 -1.40 -10.09 15.64
C TYR A 4 -0.21 -10.33 14.73
N GLU A 5 0.08 -11.58 14.35
CA GLU A 5 1.09 -11.89 13.35
C GLU A 5 0.81 -11.14 12.04
N ALA A 6 -0.42 -11.21 11.55
CA ALA A 6 -0.82 -10.53 10.32
C ALA A 6 -0.60 -9.01 10.41
N LEU A 7 -1.09 -8.37 11.50
CA LEU A 7 -0.96 -6.93 11.72
C LEU A 7 0.50 -6.47 11.85
N TYR A 8 1.32 -7.22 12.60
CA TYR A 8 2.72 -6.87 12.85
C TYR A 8 3.62 -7.05 11.63
N THR A 9 3.32 -8.03 10.78
CA THR A 9 4.17 -8.39 9.65
C THR A 9 3.68 -7.86 8.29
N THR A 10 2.45 -7.34 8.20
CA THR A 10 1.98 -6.67 6.99
C THR A 10 2.68 -5.33 6.83
N ARG A 11 3.52 -5.23 5.82
CA ARG A 11 4.32 -4.05 5.46
C ARG A 11 4.47 -3.96 3.96
N ALA A 12 4.95 -2.83 3.46
CA ALA A 12 5.21 -2.65 2.03
C ALA A 12 6.30 -3.62 1.55
N MET A 13 5.89 -4.69 0.87
CA MET A 13 6.75 -5.68 0.24
C MET A 13 6.84 -5.38 -1.26
N ARG A 14 7.82 -4.54 -1.64
CA ARG A 14 7.92 -4.01 -3.00
C ARG A 14 8.69 -4.92 -3.96
N ARG A 15 9.64 -5.71 -3.43
CA ARG A 15 10.45 -6.64 -4.23
C ARG A 15 9.74 -7.98 -4.28
N VAL A 16 9.11 -8.25 -5.41
CA VAL A 16 8.32 -9.46 -5.64
C VAL A 16 8.83 -10.22 -6.84
N LYS A 17 8.54 -11.52 -6.89
CA LYS A 17 8.81 -12.39 -8.03
C LYS A 17 7.77 -12.14 -9.13
N PRO A 18 8.07 -12.40 -10.39
CA PRO A 18 7.12 -12.29 -11.50
C PRO A 18 6.14 -13.47 -11.57
N ASP A 19 6.25 -14.44 -10.65
CA ASP A 19 5.38 -15.63 -10.64
C ASP A 19 3.91 -15.22 -10.50
N PRO A 20 2.99 -15.74 -11.33
CA PRO A 20 1.58 -15.38 -11.27
C PRO A 20 0.94 -15.81 -9.94
N ILE A 21 0.02 -14.99 -9.44
CA ILE A 21 -0.78 -15.32 -8.26
C ILE A 21 -1.99 -16.14 -8.74
N PRO A 22 -2.22 -17.36 -8.23
CA PRO A 22 -3.35 -18.19 -8.63
C PRO A 22 -4.70 -17.50 -8.41
N MET A 23 -5.67 -17.74 -9.31
CA MET A 23 -6.98 -17.07 -9.27
C MET A 23 -7.76 -17.36 -7.99
N ASP A 24 -7.63 -18.52 -7.38
CA ASP A 24 -8.26 -18.85 -6.12
C ASP A 24 -7.65 -18.07 -4.94
N VAL A 25 -6.35 -17.77 -4.98
CA VAL A 25 -5.68 -16.85 -4.03
C VAL A 25 -6.19 -15.43 -4.21
N GLN A 26 -6.27 -14.94 -5.47
CA GLN A 26 -6.83 -13.62 -5.77
C GLN A 26 -8.29 -13.51 -5.27
N ALA A 27 -9.11 -14.54 -5.47
CA ALA A 27 -10.49 -14.59 -5.01
C ALA A 27 -10.58 -14.49 -3.47
N ARG A 28 -9.74 -15.21 -2.73
CA ARG A 28 -9.70 -15.12 -1.25
C ARG A 28 -9.29 -13.75 -0.76
N ILE A 29 -8.34 -13.11 -1.43
CA ILE A 29 -7.90 -11.75 -1.10
C ILE A 29 -9.06 -10.75 -1.28
N LEU A 30 -9.80 -10.84 -2.39
CA LEU A 30 -10.94 -9.96 -2.64
C LEU A 30 -12.16 -10.27 -1.77
N ASP A 31 -12.41 -11.55 -1.46
CA ASP A 31 -13.47 -11.89 -0.51
C ASP A 31 -13.22 -11.29 0.87
N ALA A 32 -11.96 -11.30 1.34
CA ALA A 32 -11.59 -10.61 2.57
C ALA A 32 -11.75 -9.08 2.48
N ALA A 33 -11.45 -8.47 1.34
CA ALA A 33 -11.64 -7.05 1.13
C ALA A 33 -13.09 -6.61 1.35
N VAL A 34 -14.04 -7.34 0.78
CA VAL A 34 -15.47 -7.01 0.88
C VAL A 34 -16.10 -7.28 2.25
N ARG A 35 -15.35 -7.84 3.21
CA ARG A 35 -15.78 -7.95 4.62
C ARG A 35 -15.61 -6.67 5.41
N ALA A 36 -14.93 -5.66 4.87
CA ALA A 36 -14.77 -4.38 5.53
C ALA A 36 -16.12 -3.65 5.71
N PRO A 37 -16.27 -2.85 6.77
CA PRO A 37 -17.47 -2.04 6.96
C PRO A 37 -17.57 -0.92 5.94
N THR A 38 -18.80 -0.54 5.58
CA THR A 38 -19.09 0.66 4.77
C THR A 38 -20.20 1.50 5.40
N GLY A 39 -20.17 2.79 5.18
CA GLY A 39 -21.23 3.69 5.63
C GLY A 39 -22.60 3.22 5.11
N GLY A 40 -23.56 2.98 6.02
CA GLY A 40 -24.88 2.47 5.67
C GLY A 40 -24.90 1.13 4.91
N ASN A 41 -23.84 0.35 4.96
CA ASN A 41 -23.64 -0.86 4.15
C ASN A 41 -23.79 -0.60 2.63
N ALA A 42 -23.37 0.55 2.16
CA ALA A 42 -23.57 1.01 0.78
C ALA A 42 -22.74 0.21 -0.24
N GLN A 43 -21.56 -0.28 0.17
CA GLN A 43 -20.65 -1.10 -0.65
C GLN A 43 -20.32 -0.47 -2.03
N ASN A 44 -20.20 0.84 -2.06
CA ASN A 44 -19.88 1.64 -3.26
C ASN A 44 -18.40 1.58 -3.59
N TRP A 45 -17.88 0.38 -3.80
CA TRP A 45 -16.51 0.13 -4.22
C TRP A 45 -16.44 -0.77 -5.44
N ARG A 46 -15.31 -0.69 -6.15
CA ARG A 46 -14.92 -1.64 -7.19
C ARG A 46 -13.44 -1.97 -7.02
N PHE A 47 -13.11 -3.21 -7.32
CA PHE A 47 -11.75 -3.70 -7.31
C PHE A 47 -11.42 -4.18 -8.71
N LEU A 48 -10.37 -3.62 -9.31
CA LEU A 48 -9.89 -4.00 -10.62
C LEU A 48 -8.54 -4.70 -10.47
N LEU A 49 -8.48 -5.96 -10.90
CA LEU A 49 -7.25 -6.73 -10.98
C LEU A 49 -6.66 -6.59 -12.37
N VAL A 50 -5.36 -6.32 -12.44
CA VAL A 50 -4.61 -6.18 -13.70
C VAL A 50 -3.44 -7.15 -13.67
N ASP A 51 -3.51 -8.21 -14.44
CA ASP A 51 -2.46 -9.20 -14.70
C ASP A 51 -2.08 -9.30 -16.18
N ASP A 52 -2.80 -8.60 -17.06
CA ASP A 52 -2.46 -8.49 -18.48
C ASP A 52 -1.14 -7.72 -18.67
N PRO A 53 -0.11 -8.36 -19.28
CA PRO A 53 1.16 -7.70 -19.55
C PRO A 53 1.06 -6.44 -20.40
N ALA A 54 0.10 -6.36 -21.35
CA ALA A 54 -0.05 -5.18 -22.19
C ALA A 54 -0.48 -3.96 -21.36
N VAL A 55 -1.44 -4.14 -20.46
CA VAL A 55 -1.92 -3.08 -19.55
C VAL A 55 -0.82 -2.67 -18.56
N ARG A 56 -0.10 -3.64 -17.98
CA ARG A 56 1.03 -3.35 -17.06
C ARG A 56 2.15 -2.59 -17.77
N ASN A 57 2.49 -2.95 -19.00
CA ASN A 57 3.49 -2.25 -19.82
C ASN A 57 3.05 -0.82 -20.16
N ALA A 58 1.75 -0.57 -20.36
CA ALA A 58 1.24 0.78 -20.59
C ALA A 58 1.31 1.65 -19.31
N LEU A 59 1.07 1.06 -18.13
CA LEU A 59 1.12 1.77 -16.85
C LEU A 59 2.53 2.00 -16.33
N ALA A 60 3.51 1.16 -16.66
CA ALA A 60 4.87 1.23 -16.11
C ALA A 60 5.58 2.58 -16.36
N PRO A 61 5.61 3.16 -17.56
CA PRO A 61 6.23 4.46 -17.78
C PRO A 61 5.51 5.58 -17.01
N ILE A 62 4.18 5.50 -16.87
CA ILE A 62 3.41 6.46 -16.08
C ILE A 62 3.79 6.37 -14.60
N TYR A 63 3.90 5.17 -14.06
CA TYR A 63 4.33 4.97 -12.67
C TYR A 63 5.72 5.53 -12.42
N ALA A 64 6.67 5.29 -13.31
CA ALA A 64 8.04 5.79 -13.21
C ALA A 64 8.09 7.32 -13.26
N ASP A 65 7.35 7.95 -14.17
CA ASP A 65 7.24 9.40 -14.28
C ASP A 65 6.60 10.02 -13.03
N CYS A 66 5.49 9.47 -12.55
CA CYS A 66 4.84 9.89 -11.32
C CYS A 66 5.76 9.78 -10.10
N LEU A 67 6.55 8.71 -10.00
CA LEU A 67 7.51 8.55 -8.91
C LEU A 67 8.64 9.60 -9.00
N SER A 68 9.11 9.92 -10.20
CA SER A 68 10.07 11.00 -10.42
C SER A 68 9.51 12.36 -9.99
N GLN A 69 8.26 12.64 -10.34
CA GLN A 69 7.58 13.88 -9.91
C GLN A 69 7.43 13.93 -8.38
N LEU A 70 7.14 12.81 -7.72
CA LEU A 70 7.03 12.71 -6.27
C LEU A 70 8.35 13.14 -5.58
N TRP A 71 9.50 12.66 -6.09
CA TRP A 71 10.81 13.01 -5.55
C TRP A 71 11.16 14.48 -5.77
N GLY A 72 10.79 15.03 -6.92
CA GLY A 72 11.04 16.43 -7.27
C GLY A 72 10.05 17.44 -6.67
N SER A 73 9.00 16.99 -5.99
CA SER A 73 7.95 17.83 -5.42
C SER A 73 7.72 17.55 -3.93
N ILE A 74 6.84 16.62 -3.59
CA ILE A 74 6.41 16.34 -2.20
C ILE A 74 7.60 15.94 -1.30
N TYR A 75 8.58 15.22 -1.84
CA TYR A 75 9.77 14.78 -1.11
C TYR A 75 11.03 15.59 -1.42
N ALA A 76 10.94 16.72 -2.15
CA ALA A 76 12.09 17.51 -2.55
C ALA A 76 12.98 17.93 -1.35
N ASP A 77 12.36 18.41 -0.27
CA ASP A 77 13.09 18.81 0.93
C ASP A 77 13.82 17.64 1.60
N ARG A 78 13.20 16.46 1.61
CA ARG A 78 13.83 15.25 2.18
C ARG A 78 14.96 14.72 1.30
N VAL A 79 14.84 14.88 -0.02
CA VAL A 79 15.93 14.58 -0.96
C VAL A 79 17.10 15.50 -0.69
N ALA A 80 16.86 16.82 -0.62
CA ALA A 80 17.91 17.80 -0.34
C ALA A 80 18.57 17.59 1.03
N ALA A 81 17.78 17.30 2.07
CA ALA A 81 18.31 17.00 3.40
C ALA A 81 19.20 15.75 3.41
N ALA A 82 18.81 14.68 2.70
CA ALA A 82 19.61 13.47 2.60
C ALA A 82 20.92 13.67 1.80
N GLU A 83 20.93 14.57 0.83
CA GLU A 83 22.12 14.96 0.10
C GLU A 83 23.07 15.84 0.92
N ALA A 84 22.52 16.71 1.77
CA ALA A 84 23.29 17.64 2.62
C ALA A 84 23.96 16.90 3.82
N ASP A 85 23.28 15.92 4.41
CA ASP A 85 23.79 15.11 5.54
C ASP A 85 23.47 13.62 5.32
N PRO A 86 24.25 12.91 4.51
CA PRO A 86 24.01 11.48 4.21
C PRO A 86 24.24 10.55 5.41
N ASP A 87 24.96 11.01 6.44
CA ASP A 87 25.29 10.22 7.62
C ASP A 87 24.24 10.32 8.73
N ALA A 88 23.30 11.24 8.64
CA ALA A 88 22.17 11.29 9.56
C ALA A 88 21.31 10.03 9.46
N GLN A 89 20.81 9.53 10.61
CA GLN A 89 19.97 8.33 10.62
C GLN A 89 18.71 8.47 9.74
N GLU A 90 18.06 9.64 9.79
CA GLU A 90 16.89 9.94 8.97
C GLU A 90 17.19 9.92 7.47
N SER A 91 18.37 10.39 7.07
CA SER A 91 18.84 10.38 5.68
C SER A 91 19.07 8.94 5.20
N ARG A 92 19.74 8.11 6.01
CA ARG A 92 19.94 6.68 5.68
C ARG A 92 18.61 5.95 5.55
N ASP A 93 17.66 6.16 6.46
CA ASP A 93 16.34 5.55 6.41
C ASP A 93 15.55 6.00 5.17
N PHE A 94 15.65 7.29 4.83
CA PHE A 94 15.03 7.84 3.63
C PHE A 94 15.62 7.24 2.34
N VAL A 95 16.94 7.14 2.24
CA VAL A 95 17.63 6.56 1.06
C VAL A 95 17.22 5.10 0.86
N VAL A 96 17.13 4.32 1.93
CA VAL A 96 16.66 2.92 1.87
C VAL A 96 15.20 2.85 1.39
N MET A 97 14.34 3.71 1.90
CA MET A 97 12.94 3.81 1.50
C MET A 97 12.82 4.21 0.02
N ARG A 98 13.56 5.25 -0.41
CA ARG A 98 13.61 5.75 -1.80
C ARG A 98 14.09 4.66 -2.76
N ALA A 99 15.17 3.97 -2.43
CA ALA A 99 15.68 2.86 -3.25
C ALA A 99 14.69 1.71 -3.37
N SER A 100 13.95 1.40 -2.30
CA SER A 100 12.88 0.40 -2.33
C SER A 100 11.70 0.81 -3.21
N ALA A 101 11.32 2.10 -3.20
CA ALA A 101 10.26 2.62 -4.07
C ALA A 101 10.71 2.68 -5.53
N GLN A 102 11.96 3.09 -5.78
CA GLN A 102 12.54 3.11 -7.12
C GLN A 102 12.60 1.72 -7.74
N TRP A 103 12.96 0.70 -6.96
CA TRP A 103 12.93 -0.68 -7.45
C TRP A 103 11.54 -1.05 -8.01
N THR A 104 10.45 -0.62 -7.36
CA THR A 104 9.10 -0.87 -7.87
C THR A 104 8.88 -0.20 -9.21
N ALA A 105 9.36 1.04 -9.40
CA ALA A 105 9.21 1.75 -10.67
C ALA A 105 10.00 1.07 -11.79
N ASP A 106 11.23 0.64 -11.49
CA ASP A 106 12.11 -0.01 -12.46
C ASP A 106 11.59 -1.39 -12.91
N HIS A 107 10.77 -2.06 -12.07
CA HIS A 107 10.24 -3.41 -12.30
C HIS A 107 8.71 -3.46 -12.35
N PHE A 108 8.03 -2.31 -12.55
CA PHE A 108 6.57 -2.22 -12.44
C PHE A 108 5.84 -3.16 -13.40
N ALA A 109 6.33 -3.29 -14.63
CA ALA A 109 5.77 -4.19 -15.64
C ALA A 109 5.94 -5.68 -15.29
N GLU A 110 6.92 -6.02 -14.43
CA GLU A 110 7.20 -7.40 -14.00
C GLU A 110 6.35 -7.82 -12.80
N VAL A 111 5.70 -6.87 -12.11
CA VAL A 111 4.81 -7.19 -10.99
C VAL A 111 3.64 -8.03 -11.50
N PRO A 112 3.42 -9.25 -10.95
CA PRO A 112 2.47 -10.18 -11.56
C PRO A 112 1.02 -9.75 -11.46
N LEU A 113 0.66 -8.93 -10.45
CA LEU A 113 -0.71 -8.48 -10.23
C LEU A 113 -0.73 -7.06 -9.67
N LEU A 114 -1.58 -6.20 -10.25
CA LEU A 114 -1.91 -4.90 -9.69
C LEU A 114 -3.38 -4.92 -9.25
N LEU A 115 -3.66 -4.51 -8.02
CA LEU A 115 -5.02 -4.31 -7.53
C LEU A 115 -5.28 -2.81 -7.43
N PHE A 116 -6.28 -2.31 -8.16
CA PHE A 116 -6.79 -0.95 -8.03
C PHE A 116 -8.08 -0.94 -7.22
N GLY A 117 -8.17 -0.03 -6.27
CA GLY A 117 -9.39 0.22 -5.50
C GLY A 117 -10.08 1.51 -5.96
N PHE A 118 -11.38 1.42 -6.19
CA PHE A 118 -12.23 2.55 -6.58
C PHE A 118 -13.40 2.69 -5.62
N ALA A 119 -13.84 3.92 -5.40
CA ALA A 119 -15.04 4.20 -4.61
C ALA A 119 -15.87 5.33 -5.21
N GLN A 120 -17.18 5.29 -4.95
CA GLN A 120 -18.10 6.41 -5.17
C GLN A 120 -18.60 6.92 -3.80
N HIS A 121 -18.84 8.24 -3.70
CA HIS A 121 -19.40 8.87 -2.51
C HIS A 121 -18.64 8.58 -1.20
N ASP A 122 -17.34 8.32 -1.29
CA ASP A 122 -16.45 8.01 -0.16
C ASP A 122 -15.29 9.03 -0.07
N THR A 123 -15.65 10.31 0.16
CA THR A 123 -14.69 11.43 0.15
C THR A 123 -13.61 11.33 1.21
N SER A 124 -13.88 10.65 2.33
CA SER A 124 -12.91 10.42 3.41
C SER A 124 -12.05 9.16 3.21
N GLY A 125 -12.42 8.28 2.27
CA GLY A 125 -11.83 6.95 2.13
C GLY A 125 -12.23 5.98 3.26
N GLY A 126 -13.21 6.36 4.09
CA GLY A 126 -13.62 5.60 5.28
C GLY A 126 -14.19 4.21 4.99
N SER A 127 -14.60 3.95 3.75
CA SER A 127 -15.06 2.63 3.31
C SER A 127 -13.99 1.90 2.51
N ILE A 128 -13.38 2.57 1.53
CA ILE A 128 -12.44 1.90 0.62
C ILE A 128 -11.13 1.50 1.30
N TYR A 129 -10.53 2.36 2.16
CA TYR A 129 -9.25 2.02 2.78
C TYR A 129 -9.32 0.87 3.81
N PRO A 130 -10.38 0.70 4.63
CA PRO A 130 -10.58 -0.54 5.38
C PRO A 130 -10.64 -1.80 4.51
N ALA A 131 -11.30 -1.74 3.35
CA ALA A 131 -11.35 -2.85 2.41
C ALA A 131 -9.97 -3.16 1.79
N ILE A 132 -9.24 -2.12 1.38
CA ILE A 132 -7.86 -2.24 0.89
C ILE A 132 -6.95 -2.85 1.95
N TRP A 133 -7.04 -2.39 3.20
CA TRP A 133 -6.25 -2.94 4.30
C TRP A 133 -6.59 -4.41 4.56
N SER A 134 -7.87 -4.79 4.52
CA SER A 134 -8.31 -6.19 4.63
C SER A 134 -7.73 -7.06 3.51
N ALA A 135 -7.72 -6.56 2.26
CA ALA A 135 -7.07 -7.23 1.14
C ALA A 135 -5.57 -7.45 1.38
N MET A 136 -4.86 -6.44 1.90
CA MET A 136 -3.42 -6.53 2.17
C MET A 136 -3.09 -7.52 3.30
N ILE A 137 -3.92 -7.58 4.35
CA ILE A 137 -3.80 -8.56 5.43
C ILE A 137 -4.07 -9.98 4.90
N ALA A 138 -5.10 -10.15 4.08
CA ALA A 138 -5.40 -11.44 3.45
C ALA A 138 -4.28 -11.87 2.50
N ALA A 139 -3.75 -10.96 1.69
CA ALA A 139 -2.58 -11.22 0.86
C ALA A 139 -1.39 -11.72 1.69
N ARG A 140 -1.13 -11.07 2.84
CA ARG A 140 -0.08 -11.51 3.78
C ARG A 140 -0.34 -12.95 4.28
N ALA A 141 -1.60 -13.30 4.60
CA ALA A 141 -1.98 -14.65 5.03
C ALA A 141 -1.75 -15.70 3.94
N GLU A 142 -1.92 -15.33 2.67
CA GLU A 142 -1.66 -16.16 1.50
C GLU A 142 -0.18 -16.17 1.07
N GLY A 143 0.72 -15.51 1.82
CA GLY A 143 2.13 -15.39 1.46
C GLY A 143 2.42 -14.41 0.33
N VAL A 144 1.44 -13.59 -0.06
CA VAL A 144 1.54 -12.57 -1.10
C VAL A 144 1.95 -11.23 -0.48
N GLY A 145 3.03 -10.67 -0.98
CA GLY A 145 3.49 -9.33 -0.64
C GLY A 145 2.66 -8.27 -1.36
N SER A 146 2.48 -7.13 -0.70
CA SER A 146 1.72 -6.01 -1.25
C SER A 146 2.32 -4.68 -0.84
N SER A 147 2.10 -3.63 -1.62
CA SER A 147 2.48 -2.26 -1.25
C SER A 147 1.46 -1.26 -1.79
N LEU A 148 0.80 -0.53 -0.89
CA LEU A 148 -0.14 0.52 -1.28
C LEU A 148 0.62 1.73 -1.84
N THR A 149 0.17 2.23 -2.97
CA THR A 149 0.69 3.45 -3.59
C THR A 149 -0.43 4.31 -4.18
N SER A 150 -0.30 5.63 -4.03
CA SER A 150 -1.16 6.64 -4.65
C SER A 150 -0.38 7.52 -5.63
N VAL A 151 0.87 7.16 -5.95
CA VAL A 151 1.75 8.00 -6.78
C VAL A 151 1.17 8.28 -8.17
N MET A 152 0.37 7.38 -8.71
CA MET A 152 -0.31 7.55 -10.02
C MET A 152 -1.35 8.67 -10.05
N PHE A 153 -1.65 9.32 -8.91
CA PHE A 153 -2.51 10.50 -8.88
C PHE A 153 -1.93 11.70 -9.64
N PHE A 154 -0.62 11.75 -9.85
CA PHE A 154 -0.01 12.78 -10.72
C PHE A 154 -0.45 12.67 -12.19
N ARG A 155 -0.87 11.48 -12.63
CA ARG A 155 -1.34 11.20 -14.00
C ARG A 155 -2.73 10.51 -13.97
N TYR A 156 -3.60 10.99 -13.09
CA TYR A 156 -4.88 10.37 -12.72
C TYR A 156 -5.74 9.99 -13.93
N ASP A 157 -6.05 10.96 -14.79
CA ASP A 157 -6.98 10.76 -15.92
C ASP A 157 -6.43 9.76 -16.95
N GLU A 158 -5.12 9.76 -17.17
CA GLU A 158 -4.46 8.85 -18.10
C GLU A 158 -4.49 7.41 -17.57
N VAL A 159 -4.29 7.23 -16.26
CA VAL A 159 -4.43 5.91 -15.62
C VAL A 159 -5.87 5.39 -15.76
N LEU A 160 -6.88 6.23 -15.51
CA LEU A 160 -8.28 5.84 -15.67
C LEU A 160 -8.60 5.46 -17.12
N GLU A 161 -8.04 6.16 -18.09
CA GLU A 161 -8.23 5.88 -19.51
C GLU A 161 -7.64 4.51 -19.91
N ILE A 162 -6.39 4.23 -19.47
CA ILE A 162 -5.75 2.92 -19.73
C ILE A 162 -6.54 1.78 -19.06
N LEU A 163 -7.08 2.01 -17.86
CA LEU A 163 -7.87 1.03 -17.14
C LEU A 163 -9.32 0.90 -17.65
N GLY A 164 -9.76 1.77 -18.56
CA GLY A 164 -11.12 1.77 -19.09
C GLY A 164 -12.19 2.15 -18.06
N VAL A 165 -11.84 2.97 -17.06
CA VAL A 165 -12.78 3.39 -16.03
C VAL A 165 -13.75 4.43 -16.59
N PRO A 166 -15.09 4.22 -16.46
CA PRO A 166 -16.09 5.16 -16.98
C PRO A 166 -15.98 6.54 -16.29
N LYS A 167 -15.74 7.59 -17.09
CA LYS A 167 -15.54 8.97 -16.57
C LYS A 167 -16.84 9.59 -16.03
N ASP A 168 -17.98 9.17 -16.54
CA ASP A 168 -19.32 9.69 -16.23
C ASP A 168 -20.02 8.99 -15.05
N GLU A 169 -19.48 7.89 -14.58
CA GLU A 169 -20.04 7.14 -13.45
C GLU A 169 -19.55 7.62 -12.07
N GLY A 170 -18.57 8.52 -12.00
CA GLY A 170 -18.08 9.10 -10.73
C GLY A 170 -17.24 8.16 -9.87
N TRP A 171 -16.62 7.14 -10.48
CA TRP A 171 -15.65 6.29 -9.78
C TRP A 171 -14.34 7.03 -9.54
N ASN A 172 -13.90 7.05 -8.29
CA ASN A 172 -12.65 7.65 -7.88
C ASN A 172 -11.65 6.55 -7.51
N MET A 173 -10.48 6.56 -8.14
CA MET A 173 -9.36 5.69 -7.78
C MET A 173 -8.85 6.09 -6.40
N ALA A 174 -8.79 5.13 -5.47
CA ALA A 174 -8.24 5.34 -4.13
C ALA A 174 -6.74 5.03 -4.07
N CYS A 175 -6.31 3.98 -4.76
CA CYS A 175 -4.91 3.55 -4.78
C CYS A 175 -4.68 2.46 -5.82
N CYS A 176 -3.39 2.18 -6.07
CA CYS A 176 -2.88 0.97 -6.69
C CYS A 176 -2.11 0.14 -5.66
N ILE A 177 -2.20 -1.18 -5.75
CA ILE A 177 -1.47 -2.12 -4.89
C ILE A 177 -0.75 -3.14 -5.76
N PRO A 178 0.53 -2.92 -6.07
CA PRO A 178 1.39 -3.97 -6.62
C PRO A 178 1.46 -5.16 -5.67
N MET A 179 1.24 -6.37 -6.20
CA MET A 179 1.18 -7.64 -5.45
C MET A 179 2.01 -8.72 -6.12
N GLY A 180 2.64 -9.57 -5.31
CA GLY A 180 3.43 -10.72 -5.78
C GLY A 180 4.08 -11.48 -4.64
N TYR A 181 4.66 -12.64 -4.91
CA TYR A 181 5.40 -13.39 -3.89
C TYR A 181 6.72 -12.67 -3.57
N PRO A 182 6.97 -12.28 -2.29
CA PRO A 182 8.13 -11.47 -1.97
C PRO A 182 9.44 -12.25 -2.13
N THR A 183 10.50 -11.55 -2.56
CA THR A 183 11.87 -12.10 -2.59
C THR A 183 12.57 -12.02 -1.25
N GLY A 184 12.10 -11.13 -0.36
CA GLY A 184 12.63 -10.92 0.98
C GLY A 184 11.83 -11.66 2.05
N LYS A 185 12.35 -11.60 3.29
CA LYS A 185 11.68 -12.17 4.47
C LYS A 185 10.65 -11.20 5.04
N TRP A 186 9.58 -11.77 5.58
CA TRP A 186 8.65 -11.02 6.42
C TRP A 186 9.34 -10.55 7.70
N GLY A 187 8.97 -9.38 8.16
CA GLY A 187 9.54 -8.82 9.39
C GLY A 187 8.60 -7.77 9.97
N VAL A 188 8.76 -7.50 11.25
CA VAL A 188 7.99 -6.49 11.97
C VAL A 188 8.41 -5.10 11.50
N ALA A 189 7.44 -4.27 11.12
CA ALA A 189 7.69 -2.87 10.82
C ALA A 189 7.84 -2.08 12.12
N GLY A 190 8.87 -1.25 12.23
CA GLY A 190 9.02 -0.32 13.35
C GLY A 190 7.84 0.65 13.42
N ARG A 191 7.33 0.85 14.63
CA ARG A 191 6.26 1.81 14.94
C ARG A 191 6.58 2.52 16.24
N ALA A 192 6.05 3.73 16.40
CA ALA A 192 6.10 4.43 17.67
C ALA A 192 5.32 3.63 18.74
N PRO A 193 5.76 3.67 20.02
CA PRO A 193 4.99 3.09 21.11
C PRO A 193 3.58 3.68 21.16
N VAL A 194 2.57 2.84 21.40
CA VAL A 194 1.15 3.24 21.32
C VAL A 194 0.79 4.38 22.28
N GLU A 195 1.42 4.41 23.45
CA GLU A 195 1.22 5.45 24.47
C GLU A 195 1.71 6.83 24.03
N THR A 196 2.63 6.91 23.07
CA THR A 196 3.15 8.19 22.54
C THR A 196 2.23 8.83 21.51
N VAL A 197 1.26 8.07 20.98
CA VAL A 197 0.33 8.49 19.92
C VAL A 197 -1.13 8.36 20.34
N SER A 198 -1.37 8.11 21.64
CA SER A 198 -2.72 7.89 22.17
C SER A 198 -3.00 8.81 23.37
N TYR A 199 -4.22 9.31 23.42
CA TYR A 199 -4.68 10.20 24.49
C TYR A 199 -5.99 9.69 25.08
N ARG A 200 -6.30 10.09 26.32
CA ARG A 200 -7.53 9.72 27.03
C ARG A 200 -8.38 10.94 27.34
N ASN A 201 -9.63 10.92 26.94
CA ASN A 201 -10.67 11.94 27.16
C ASN A 201 -10.40 13.30 26.49
N GLN A 202 -9.18 13.81 26.48
CA GLN A 202 -8.79 15.07 25.88
C GLN A 202 -7.49 14.92 25.10
N TRP A 203 -7.31 15.74 24.06
CA TRP A 203 -6.08 15.80 23.29
C TRP A 203 -4.91 16.20 24.18
N GLY A 204 -3.81 15.45 24.10
CA GLY A 204 -2.60 15.67 24.93
C GLY A 204 -2.65 15.03 26.33
N ALA A 205 -3.81 14.55 26.80
CA ALA A 205 -3.89 13.87 28.10
C ALA A 205 -3.33 12.44 28.01
N PRO A 206 -2.46 12.01 28.96
CA PRO A 206 -1.87 10.69 28.93
C PRO A 206 -2.90 9.57 28.87
N VAL A 207 -2.63 8.53 28.06
CA VAL A 207 -3.58 7.41 27.89
C VAL A 207 -3.71 6.53 29.14
N GLY A 208 -2.65 6.52 30.00
CA GLY A 208 -2.64 5.82 31.31
C GLY A 208 -2.32 4.33 31.24
N PHE A 209 -1.73 3.86 30.14
CA PHE A 209 -1.16 2.52 30.01
C PHE A 209 0.05 2.53 29.08
N GLU A 210 0.84 1.48 29.14
CA GLU A 210 1.95 1.18 28.26
C GLU A 210 1.82 -0.25 27.76
N VAL A 211 2.39 -0.54 26.59
CA VAL A 211 2.52 -1.90 26.06
C VAL A 211 3.99 -2.29 26.10
N PRO A 212 4.44 -2.99 27.17
CA PRO A 212 5.86 -3.18 27.46
C PRO A 212 6.57 -4.12 26.49
N ALA A 213 5.81 -4.93 25.76
CA ALA A 213 6.34 -5.87 24.75
C ALA A 213 5.38 -6.00 23.57
N PRO A 214 5.89 -6.27 22.36
CA PRO A 214 5.05 -6.56 21.22
C PRO A 214 4.07 -7.71 21.51
N LEU A 215 2.81 -7.57 21.04
CA LEU A 215 1.79 -8.62 21.17
C LEU A 215 2.11 -9.85 20.32
N TRP A 216 3.02 -9.71 19.37
CA TRP A 216 3.56 -10.78 18.54
C TRP A 216 5.05 -10.54 18.28
N SER A 217 5.85 -11.61 18.33
CA SER A 217 7.24 -11.64 17.91
C SER A 217 7.51 -12.92 17.12
N ALA A 218 8.40 -12.85 16.14
CA ALA A 218 8.86 -14.06 15.46
C ALA A 218 9.45 -15.02 16.51
N GLN A 219 8.98 -16.27 16.50
CA GLN A 219 9.66 -17.33 17.25
C GLN A 219 11.06 -17.51 16.66
N ALA A 220 12.07 -17.48 17.52
CA ALA A 220 13.48 -17.64 17.16
C ALA A 220 13.77 -19.01 16.55
#